data_4e5acc8dd64c2d648b11a20d9ce3ec4b
#
_entry.id   4e5acc8dd64c2d648b11a20d9ce3ec4b
#
_cell.length_a   1.000
_cell.length_b   1.000
_cell.length_c   1.000
_cell.angle_alpha   90.00
_cell.angle_beta   90.00
_cell.angle_gamma   90.00
#
_symmetry.space_group_name_H-M   'P 1'
#
loop_
_entity.id
_entity.type
_entity.pdbx_description
1 polymer ?
#
loop_
_entity_poly.entity_id
_entity_poly.type
_entity_poly.pdbx_seq_one_letter_code
_entity_poly.pdbx_strand_id
1 'polypeptide(L)'
;MLNCIGIDVSKASINVHIPKNNQDLVLANSLKGFRSLLSKLKKIYKKEIQDIIFIYEPTGSYSEALRKYCSEQKIKCFIINPKQFSNYAKALGVEVKNDIEDARVLSKALHLAKDNQIKVPVYLDLFCYLYGRLYCIIKEHRRN
;
A
#
# COMPACT_ATOMS: atom_id res chain seq x y z
N MET A 1 15.91 -3.08 4.67
CA MET A 1 15.05 -3.47 3.54
C MET A 1 14.15 -4.67 3.83
N LEU A 2 14.42 -5.43 4.88
CA LEU A 2 13.57 -6.55 5.29
C LEU A 2 12.15 -6.12 5.73
N ASN A 3 11.97 -4.84 6.02
CA ASN A 3 10.67 -4.28 6.44
C ASN A 3 9.80 -3.83 5.25
N CYS A 4 10.28 -3.97 4.04
CA CYS A 4 9.57 -3.56 2.84
C CYS A 4 8.74 -4.73 2.32
N ILE A 5 7.43 -4.52 2.21
CA ILE A 5 6.48 -5.51 1.73
C ILE A 5 6.07 -5.11 0.30
N GLY A 6 6.42 -5.95 -0.67
CA GLY A 6 6.00 -5.73 -2.05
C GLY A 6 4.59 -6.25 -2.29
N ILE A 7 3.74 -5.42 -2.88
CA ILE A 7 2.35 -5.78 -3.15
C ILE A 7 2.02 -5.46 -4.61
N ASP A 8 1.66 -6.48 -5.36
CA ASP A 8 1.11 -6.34 -6.70
C ASP A 8 -0.41 -6.46 -6.65
N VAL A 9 -1.11 -5.41 -7.08
CA VAL A 9 -2.56 -5.29 -6.93
C VAL A 9 -3.25 -5.60 -8.25
N SER A 10 -4.22 -6.49 -8.21
CA SER A 10 -5.14 -6.75 -9.32
C SER A 10 -6.59 -6.57 -8.85
N LYS A 11 -7.53 -6.72 -9.77
CA LYS A 11 -8.95 -6.50 -9.48
C LYS A 11 -9.45 -7.33 -8.28
N ALA A 12 -9.17 -8.62 -8.28
CA ALA A 12 -9.74 -9.56 -7.30
C ALA A 12 -8.76 -9.94 -6.19
N SER A 13 -7.45 -9.76 -6.41
CA SER A 13 -6.43 -10.27 -5.50
C SER A 13 -5.23 -9.34 -5.40
N ILE A 14 -4.46 -9.55 -4.34
CA ILE A 14 -3.14 -8.96 -4.15
C ILE A 14 -2.11 -10.08 -4.03
N ASN A 15 -0.98 -9.91 -4.69
CA ASN A 15 0.19 -10.77 -4.53
C ASN A 15 1.18 -10.04 -3.62
N VAL A 16 1.61 -10.70 -2.56
CA VAL A 16 2.43 -10.09 -1.52
C VAL A 16 3.72 -10.87 -1.36
N HIS A 17 4.85 -10.16 -1.34
CA HIS A 17 6.14 -10.74 -0.98
C HIS A 17 6.65 -10.16 0.32
N ILE A 18 6.97 -11.04 1.28
CA ILE A 18 7.49 -10.69 2.59
C ILE A 18 8.96 -11.15 2.65
N PRO A 19 9.94 -10.21 2.50
CA PRO A 19 11.35 -10.61 2.42
C PRO A 19 11.90 -11.24 3.70
N LYS A 20 11.39 -10.85 4.86
CA LYS A 20 11.92 -11.31 6.16
C LYS A 20 11.91 -12.83 6.29
N ASN A 21 10.86 -13.49 5.81
CA ASN A 21 10.74 -14.96 5.82
C ASN A 21 10.67 -15.55 4.40
N ASN A 22 10.94 -14.73 3.38
CA ASN A 22 10.89 -15.11 1.96
C ASN A 22 9.56 -15.81 1.58
N GLN A 23 8.46 -15.26 2.05
CA GLN A 23 7.12 -15.80 1.81
C GLN A 23 6.37 -15.01 0.73
N ASP A 24 5.74 -15.75 -0.18
CA ASP A 24 4.81 -15.21 -1.17
C ASP A 24 3.39 -15.60 -0.79
N LEU A 25 2.47 -14.63 -0.85
CA LEU A 25 1.07 -14.80 -0.49
C LEU A 25 0.17 -14.27 -1.59
N VAL A 26 -0.97 -14.91 -1.78
CA VAL A 26 -2.06 -14.40 -2.60
C VAL A 26 -3.27 -14.23 -1.69
N LEU A 27 -3.77 -13.00 -1.60
CA LEU A 27 -4.89 -12.65 -0.74
C LEU A 27 -5.96 -11.90 -1.54
N ALA A 28 -7.17 -11.83 -1.03
CA ALA A 28 -8.23 -11.06 -1.68
C ALA A 28 -7.92 -9.57 -1.64
N ASN A 29 -8.22 -8.86 -2.73
CA ASN A 29 -8.17 -7.39 -2.78
C ASN A 29 -9.43 -6.83 -2.11
N SER A 30 -9.49 -6.96 -0.80
CA SER A 30 -10.64 -6.57 0.03
C SER A 30 -10.18 -6.34 1.47
N LEU A 31 -11.06 -5.75 2.27
CA LEU A 31 -10.79 -5.52 3.69
C LEU A 31 -10.41 -6.80 4.42
N LYS A 32 -11.08 -7.92 4.11
CA LYS A 32 -10.78 -9.23 4.69
C LYS A 32 -9.36 -9.68 4.35
N GLY A 33 -8.95 -9.53 3.09
CA GLY A 33 -7.59 -9.86 2.65
C GLY A 33 -6.53 -9.00 3.32
N PHE A 34 -6.77 -7.71 3.44
CA PHE A 34 -5.85 -6.76 4.09
C PHE A 34 -5.70 -7.05 5.59
N ARG A 35 -6.79 -7.35 6.27
CA ARG A 35 -6.77 -7.75 7.69
C ARG A 35 -5.98 -9.04 7.90
N SER A 36 -6.16 -10.01 7.01
CA SER A 36 -5.39 -11.25 7.03
C SER A 36 -3.90 -10.98 6.86
N LEU A 37 -3.53 -10.11 5.92
CA LEU A 37 -2.14 -9.71 5.70
C LEU A 37 -1.55 -9.05 6.94
N LEU A 38 -2.23 -8.06 7.50
CA LEU A 38 -1.73 -7.34 8.68
C LEU A 38 -1.57 -8.27 9.88
N SER A 39 -2.51 -9.21 10.08
CA SER A 39 -2.41 -10.21 11.14
C SER A 39 -1.17 -11.09 11.00
N LYS A 40 -0.87 -11.53 9.77
CA LYS A 40 0.36 -12.30 9.49
C LYS A 40 1.62 -11.48 9.71
N LEU A 41 1.63 -10.22 9.28
CA LEU A 41 2.77 -9.32 9.45
C LEU A 41 3.05 -9.03 10.93
N LYS A 42 2.02 -8.88 11.73
CA LYS A 42 2.17 -8.70 13.19
C LYS A 42 2.87 -9.90 13.84
N LYS A 43 2.57 -11.11 13.39
CA LYS A 43 3.24 -12.33 13.88
C LYS A 43 4.70 -12.41 13.46
N ILE A 44 5.03 -11.96 12.26
CA ILE A 44 6.38 -12.02 11.68
C ILE A 44 7.27 -10.92 12.23
N TYR A 45 6.79 -9.68 12.26
CA TYR A 45 7.57 -8.50 12.63
C TYR A 45 7.51 -8.16 14.12
N LYS A 46 6.48 -8.59 14.82
CA LYS A 46 6.31 -8.37 16.28
C LYS A 46 6.45 -6.88 16.63
N LYS A 47 7.50 -6.51 17.36
CA LYS A 47 7.76 -5.12 17.79
C LYS A 47 8.08 -4.18 16.61
N GLU A 48 8.60 -4.72 15.52
CA GLU A 48 8.98 -3.95 14.32
C GLU A 48 7.80 -3.67 13.39
N ILE A 49 6.59 -4.06 13.75
CA ILE A 49 5.40 -3.90 12.90
C ILE A 49 5.15 -2.43 12.52
N GLN A 50 5.56 -1.48 13.33
CA GLN A 50 5.41 -0.06 13.04
C GLN A 50 6.38 0.46 11.99
N ASP A 51 7.43 -0.31 11.69
CA ASP A 51 8.47 0.08 10.74
C ASP A 51 8.24 -0.52 9.35
N ILE A 52 7.19 -1.29 9.14
CA ILE A 52 6.89 -1.86 7.83
C ILE A 52 6.48 -0.78 6.83
N ILE A 53 6.88 -1.01 5.57
CA ILE A 53 6.55 -0.14 4.45
C ILE A 53 5.96 -0.99 3.35
N PHE A 54 4.78 -0.64 2.88
CA PHE A 54 4.18 -1.28 1.71
C PHE A 54 4.66 -0.56 0.45
N ILE A 55 5.09 -1.34 -0.53
CA ILE A 55 5.51 -0.81 -1.83
C ILE A 55 4.60 -1.41 -2.90
N TYR A 56 3.87 -0.56 -3.60
CA TYR A 56 3.00 -0.98 -4.69
C TYR A 56 2.89 0.12 -5.75
N GLU A 57 2.49 -0.28 -6.97
CA GLU A 57 2.14 0.70 -8.00
C GLU A 57 0.63 1.00 -7.97
N PRO A 58 0.25 2.27 -8.28
CA PRO A 58 -1.15 2.59 -8.42
C PRO A 58 -1.72 1.88 -9.67
N THR A 59 -2.81 1.16 -9.48
CA THR A 59 -3.50 0.41 -10.54
C THR A 59 -4.94 0.91 -10.71
N GLY A 60 -5.07 2.20 -10.98
CA GLY A 60 -6.38 2.84 -11.12
C GLY A 60 -7.26 2.64 -9.89
N SER A 61 -8.51 2.25 -10.10
CA SER A 61 -9.45 2.02 -9.00
C SER A 61 -9.13 0.78 -8.16
N TYR A 62 -8.35 -0.17 -8.70
CA TYR A 62 -8.09 -1.43 -8.00
C TYR A 62 -7.20 -1.27 -6.76
N SER A 63 -6.34 -0.26 -6.71
CA SER A 63 -5.46 0.02 -5.56
C SER A 63 -6.09 0.96 -4.52
N GLU A 64 -7.26 1.52 -4.78
CA GLU A 64 -7.88 2.48 -3.86
C GLU A 64 -8.30 1.87 -2.53
N ALA A 65 -8.80 0.64 -2.52
CA ALA A 65 -9.15 -0.05 -1.27
C ALA A 65 -7.93 -0.27 -0.37
N LEU A 66 -6.80 -0.67 -0.96
CA LEU A 66 -5.54 -0.83 -0.22
C LEU A 66 -5.05 0.52 0.33
N ARG A 67 -5.10 1.56 -0.48
CA ARG A 67 -4.71 2.90 -0.07
C ARG A 67 -5.53 3.40 1.12
N LYS A 68 -6.85 3.21 1.06
CA LYS A 68 -7.76 3.53 2.17
C LYS A 68 -7.40 2.79 3.44
N TYR A 69 -7.18 1.47 3.33
CA TYR A 69 -6.81 0.65 4.47
C TYR A 69 -5.48 1.11 5.10
N CYS A 70 -4.47 1.38 4.28
CA CYS A 70 -3.18 1.87 4.78
C CYS A 70 -3.31 3.23 5.46
N SER A 71 -4.16 4.12 4.93
CA SER A 71 -4.45 5.42 5.55
C SER A 71 -5.09 5.25 6.93
N GLU A 72 -6.09 4.39 7.05
CA GLU A 72 -6.81 4.14 8.31
C GLU A 72 -5.92 3.46 9.36
N GLN A 73 -5.08 2.52 8.94
CA GLN A 73 -4.19 1.77 9.83
C GLN A 73 -2.85 2.48 10.07
N LYS A 74 -2.63 3.63 9.44
CA LYS A 74 -1.39 4.42 9.53
C LYS A 74 -0.15 3.63 9.11
N ILE A 75 -0.28 2.85 8.03
CA ILE A 75 0.81 2.09 7.44
C ILE A 75 1.53 2.97 6.43
N LYS A 76 2.85 3.09 6.57
CA LYS A 76 3.68 3.81 5.61
C LYS A 76 3.73 3.08 4.28
N CYS A 77 3.62 3.81 3.20
CA CYS A 77 3.67 3.28 1.84
C CYS A 77 4.64 4.08 0.98
N PHE A 78 5.26 3.37 0.04
CA PHE A 78 5.88 3.97 -1.12
C PHE A 78 5.04 3.55 -2.34
N ILE A 79 4.28 4.50 -2.89
CA ILE A 79 3.47 4.27 -4.09
C ILE A 79 4.35 4.64 -5.28
N ILE A 80 4.92 3.63 -5.93
CA ILE A 80 5.91 3.83 -6.99
C ILE A 80 5.23 4.13 -8.32
N ASN A 81 5.80 5.07 -9.09
CA ASN A 81 5.36 5.37 -10.44
C ASN A 81 5.56 4.14 -11.34
N PRO A 82 4.57 3.75 -12.16
CA PRO A 82 4.68 2.57 -13.03
C PRO A 82 5.86 2.60 -13.99
N LYS A 83 6.21 3.77 -14.53
CA LYS A 83 7.36 3.92 -15.42
C LYS A 83 8.67 3.70 -14.67
N GLN A 84 8.81 4.22 -13.48
CA GLN A 84 9.97 4.03 -12.62
C GLN A 84 10.12 2.56 -12.25
N PHE A 85 9.02 1.89 -11.90
CA PHE A 85 9.02 0.47 -11.61
C PHE A 85 9.44 -0.37 -12.82
N SER A 86 8.88 -0.10 -14.00
CA SER A 86 9.22 -0.78 -15.23
C SER A 86 10.72 -0.65 -15.57
N ASN A 87 11.27 0.55 -15.43
CA ASN A 87 12.70 0.81 -15.68
C ASN A 87 13.58 0.05 -14.69
N TYR A 88 13.18 0.00 -13.42
CA TYR A 88 13.90 -0.72 -12.38
C TYR A 88 13.90 -2.23 -12.65
N ALA A 89 12.75 -2.80 -12.99
CA ALA A 89 12.64 -4.21 -13.33
C ALA A 89 13.53 -4.59 -14.53
N LYS A 90 13.57 -3.75 -15.55
CA LYS A 90 14.47 -3.93 -16.71
C LYS A 90 15.94 -3.88 -16.30
N ALA A 91 16.31 -2.95 -15.43
CA ALA A 91 17.68 -2.82 -14.94
C ALA A 91 18.12 -4.05 -14.13
N LEU A 92 17.20 -4.72 -13.44
CA LEU A 92 17.46 -5.98 -12.77
C LEU A 92 17.52 -7.19 -13.69
N GLY A 93 17.21 -7.02 -14.99
CA GLY A 93 17.14 -8.11 -15.95
C GLY A 93 15.92 -9.02 -15.75
N VAL A 94 14.91 -8.56 -15.03
CA VAL A 94 13.69 -9.31 -14.78
C VAL A 94 12.67 -8.95 -15.85
N GLU A 95 12.28 -9.94 -16.65
CA GLU A 95 11.08 -9.83 -17.47
C GLU A 95 9.88 -10.09 -16.56
N VAL A 96 9.25 -9.01 -16.14
CA VAL A 96 8.12 -9.05 -15.21
C VAL A 96 6.89 -9.55 -15.97
N LYS A 97 6.61 -10.84 -15.88
CA LYS A 97 5.49 -11.49 -16.57
C LYS A 97 4.47 -12.12 -15.64
N ASN A 98 4.72 -12.12 -14.33
CA ASN A 98 3.79 -12.67 -13.36
C ASN A 98 3.75 -11.83 -12.08
N ASP A 99 2.62 -11.90 -11.40
CA ASP A 99 2.30 -11.07 -10.24
C ASP A 99 3.21 -11.36 -9.03
N ILE A 100 3.71 -12.60 -8.90
CA ILE A 100 4.62 -13.00 -7.81
C ILE A 100 5.97 -12.32 -8.00
N GLU A 101 6.51 -12.33 -9.20
CA GLU A 101 7.77 -11.66 -9.53
C GLU A 101 7.66 -10.16 -9.32
N ASP A 102 6.53 -9.56 -9.72
CA ASP A 102 6.27 -8.14 -9.52
C ASP A 102 6.32 -7.77 -8.03
N ALA A 103 5.69 -8.54 -7.18
CA ALA A 103 5.71 -8.32 -5.75
C ALA A 103 7.12 -8.43 -5.16
N ARG A 104 7.92 -9.38 -5.64
CA ARG A 104 9.32 -9.53 -5.21
C ARG A 104 10.17 -8.33 -5.62
N VAL A 105 10.03 -7.87 -6.85
CA VAL A 105 10.76 -6.68 -7.35
C VAL A 105 10.34 -5.43 -6.59
N LEU A 106 9.04 -5.26 -6.34
CA LEU A 106 8.52 -4.14 -5.55
C LEU A 106 9.13 -4.10 -4.15
N SER A 107 9.30 -5.24 -3.51
CA SER A 107 9.89 -5.29 -2.16
C SER A 107 11.34 -4.80 -2.11
N LYS A 108 12.03 -4.75 -3.24
CA LYS A 108 13.42 -4.28 -3.35
C LYS A 108 13.54 -2.82 -3.77
N ALA A 109 12.42 -2.14 -4.04
CA ALA A 109 12.41 -0.84 -4.71
C ALA A 109 12.51 0.37 -3.77
N LEU A 110 12.68 0.18 -2.47
CA LEU A 110 12.66 1.28 -1.49
C LEU A 110 13.72 2.36 -1.78
N HIS A 111 14.90 1.97 -2.25
CA HIS A 111 16.00 2.90 -2.54
C HIS A 111 15.68 3.88 -3.68
N LEU A 112 14.63 3.64 -4.46
CA LEU A 112 14.15 4.55 -5.49
C LEU A 112 13.30 5.69 -4.93
N ALA A 113 12.83 5.55 -3.69
CA ALA A 113 11.97 6.54 -3.06
C ALA A 113 12.77 7.75 -2.58
N LYS A 114 12.21 8.93 -2.80
CA LYS A 114 12.63 10.16 -2.12
C LYS A 114 12.01 10.18 -0.73
N ASP A 115 12.61 10.90 0.21
CA ASP A 115 12.17 10.93 1.61
C ASP A 115 10.70 11.31 1.77
N ASN A 116 10.21 12.24 0.95
CA ASN A 116 8.82 12.68 0.98
C ASN A 116 7.82 11.71 0.35
N GLN A 117 8.29 10.63 -0.27
CA GLN A 117 7.44 9.61 -0.91
C GLN A 117 7.12 8.45 0.01
N ILE A 118 7.84 8.29 1.12
CA ILE A 118 7.59 7.24 2.11
C ILE A 118 6.73 7.85 3.22
N LYS A 119 5.44 7.62 3.16
CA LYS A 119 4.47 8.23 4.08
C LYS A 119 3.19 7.41 4.18
N VAL A 120 2.43 7.66 5.23
CA VAL A 120 1.05 7.17 5.32
C VAL A 120 0.23 7.85 4.23
N PRO A 121 -0.43 7.10 3.35
CA PRO A 121 -1.20 7.71 2.27
C PRO A 121 -2.36 8.52 2.81
N VAL A 122 -2.65 9.63 2.15
CA VAL A 122 -3.84 10.43 2.43
C VAL A 122 -5.00 9.83 1.62
N TYR A 123 -6.06 9.46 2.31
CA TYR A 123 -7.30 9.02 1.69
C TYR A 123 -8.43 9.90 2.20
N LEU A 124 -9.02 10.67 1.29
CA LEU A 124 -10.21 11.47 1.57
C LEU A 124 -11.40 10.80 0.90
N ASP A 125 -12.29 10.24 1.70
CA ASP A 125 -13.60 9.87 1.21
C ASP A 125 -14.35 11.17 0.88
N LEU A 126 -14.63 11.38 -0.40
CA LEU A 126 -15.30 12.58 -0.87
C LEU A 126 -16.65 12.81 -0.16
N PHE A 127 -17.37 11.75 0.11
CA PHE A 127 -18.65 11.82 0.83
C PHE A 127 -18.45 12.33 2.28
N CYS A 128 -17.50 11.74 3.02
CA CYS A 128 -17.19 12.18 4.38
C CYS A 128 -16.64 13.60 4.41
N TYR A 129 -15.82 13.97 3.41
CA TYR A 129 -15.29 15.32 3.29
C TYR A 129 -16.40 16.34 3.07
N LEU A 130 -17.30 16.10 2.13
CA LEU A 130 -18.43 17.00 1.84
C LEU A 130 -19.41 17.06 3.01
N TYR A 131 -19.72 15.92 3.63
CA TYR A 131 -20.59 15.86 4.79
C TYR A 131 -19.99 16.59 6.00
N GLY A 132 -18.72 16.40 6.26
CA GLY A 132 -18.00 17.09 7.34
C GLY A 132 -17.99 18.61 7.13
N ARG A 133 -17.77 19.07 5.90
CA ARG A 133 -17.83 20.50 5.58
C ARG A 133 -19.24 21.07 5.77
N LEU A 134 -20.24 20.35 5.30
CA LEU A 134 -21.64 20.75 5.47
C LEU A 134 -22.01 20.85 6.95
N TYR A 135 -21.58 19.87 7.75
CA TYR A 135 -21.80 19.89 9.20
C TYR A 135 -21.15 21.09 9.88
N CYS A 136 -19.92 21.43 9.50
CA CYS A 136 -19.23 22.62 10.03
C CYS A 136 -19.97 23.91 9.66
N ILE A 137 -20.43 24.04 8.41
CA ILE A 137 -21.18 25.22 7.95
C ILE A 137 -22.49 25.36 8.73
N ILE A 138 -23.23 24.28 8.93
CA ILE A 138 -24.48 24.28 9.70
C ILE A 138 -24.21 24.69 11.14
N LYS A 139 -23.14 24.17 11.74
CA LYS A 139 -22.77 24.48 13.13
C LYS A 139 -22.38 25.95 13.29
N GLU A 140 -21.68 26.54 12.33
CA GLU A 140 -21.36 27.97 12.33
C GLU A 140 -22.60 28.83 12.21
N HIS A 141 -23.56 28.48 11.36
CA HIS A 141 -24.82 29.21 11.19
C HIS A 141 -25.71 29.16 12.45
N ARG A 142 -25.64 28.08 13.23
CA ARG A 142 -26.37 27.95 14.50
C ARG A 142 -25.78 28.80 15.64
N ARG A 143 -24.53 29.22 15.53
CA ARG A 143 -23.86 30.08 16.54
C ARG A 143 -24.11 31.57 16.30
N ASN A 144 -24.59 31.93 15.15
CA ASN A 144 -24.97 33.30 14.78
C ASN A 144 -26.49 33.44 14.85
#